data_cbb3dc9634aa5fbd39852d77a1025fae
#
_entry.id   cbb3dc9634aa5fbd39852d77a1025fae
#
_cell.length_a   1.000
_cell.length_b   1.000
_cell.length_c   1.000
_cell.angle_alpha   90.00
_cell.angle_beta   90.00
_cell.angle_gamma   90.00
#
_symmetry.space_group_name_H-M   'P 1'
#
loop_
_entity.id
_entity.type
_entity.pdbx_description
1 polymer ?
#
loop_
_entity_poly.entity_id
_entity_poly.type
_entity_poly.pdbx_seq_one_letter_code
_entity_poly.pdbx_strand_id
1 'polypeptide(L)'
;VITATTHIEIENFVHVSEAVHISDSIFRHRHLCSFLEMQESTDDISEVCIGRATRIEENVSIRGNVHIGRGCLVRANSVVRSDIPDYCVAEGNPARVIEAFSAKTGTWQSVADEEELRALLRERKETRPILTYGIITYNRSKYLKKSLKSVLEQVGNDELVEVLVSDNCSEDDTKEVVQEFQKKYKNLRYHCNETNVGAEGNIHAALRHSKGEYVVTAGDDDYLADGMLYLVIDYISRHRDMGIIFMTNRTDELFLPACEGVGYADYILRVGCYMTWITCIVMNKDAYLSVQDPQRYNYTHIPQVYLQMEILKRKPRYAILRGAFLASGGGDHPASGFNFMEVFVKNYFDILAATVELPPEILASDKKCLIEELVIPWCEHITKTHIDLSFDDWDKILAEYYGQEPYYDRIVSEMKAILDPPGS
;
A
#
# COMPACT_ATOMS: atom_id res chain seq x y z
N VAL A 1 -14.41 -25.35 -17.34
CA VAL A 1 -15.57 -24.94 -18.15
C VAL A 1 -16.35 -23.89 -17.37
N ILE A 2 -16.65 -22.77 -17.99
CA ILE A 2 -17.49 -21.71 -17.41
C ILE A 2 -18.77 -21.62 -18.26
N THR A 3 -19.92 -21.75 -17.60
CA THR A 3 -21.24 -21.68 -18.25
C THR A 3 -22.11 -20.69 -17.50
N ALA A 4 -22.36 -19.53 -18.09
CA ALA A 4 -23.21 -18.50 -17.52
C ALA A 4 -24.58 -18.52 -18.18
N THR A 5 -25.64 -18.57 -17.37
CA THR A 5 -27.04 -18.38 -17.77
C THR A 5 -27.49 -16.97 -17.43
N THR A 6 -27.08 -16.45 -16.29
CA THR A 6 -27.41 -15.11 -15.82
C THR A 6 -26.16 -14.26 -15.64
N HIS A 7 -25.32 -14.56 -14.64
CA HIS A 7 -24.13 -13.77 -14.36
C HIS A 7 -23.02 -14.59 -13.66
N ILE A 8 -21.80 -14.47 -14.16
CA ILE A 8 -20.60 -14.99 -13.50
C ILE A 8 -19.57 -13.86 -13.47
N GLU A 9 -19.19 -13.43 -12.26
CA GLU A 9 -18.15 -12.44 -12.02
C GLU A 9 -16.92 -13.09 -11.39
N ILE A 10 -15.76 -12.88 -11.97
CA ILE A 10 -14.47 -13.33 -11.44
C ILE A 10 -13.60 -12.08 -11.33
N GLU A 11 -13.30 -11.69 -10.09
CA GLU A 11 -12.47 -10.51 -9.83
C GLU A 11 -11.00 -10.74 -10.20
N ASN A 12 -10.19 -9.69 -10.15
CA ASN A 12 -8.77 -9.75 -10.51
C ASN A 12 -7.96 -10.64 -9.55
N PHE A 13 -6.85 -11.20 -10.07
CA PHE A 13 -5.93 -12.08 -9.34
C PHE A 13 -6.55 -13.39 -8.85
N VAL A 14 -7.72 -13.78 -9.35
CA VAL A 14 -8.26 -15.12 -9.10
C VAL A 14 -7.47 -16.14 -9.90
N HIS A 15 -6.99 -17.18 -9.24
CA HIS A 15 -6.34 -18.32 -9.88
C HIS A 15 -7.31 -19.48 -9.97
N VAL A 16 -7.58 -19.95 -11.20
CA VAL A 16 -8.43 -21.10 -11.47
C VAL A 16 -7.59 -22.19 -12.09
N SER A 17 -7.46 -23.32 -11.40
CA SER A 17 -6.68 -24.47 -11.84
C SER A 17 -7.40 -25.31 -12.91
N GLU A 18 -6.83 -26.46 -13.25
CA GLU A 18 -7.36 -27.36 -14.29
C GLU A 18 -8.69 -28.02 -13.89
N ALA A 19 -9.48 -28.42 -14.90
CA ALA A 19 -10.73 -29.17 -14.73
C ALA A 19 -11.78 -28.53 -13.83
N VAL A 20 -11.70 -27.19 -13.56
CA VAL A 20 -12.70 -26.46 -12.80
C VAL A 20 -13.95 -26.24 -13.64
N HIS A 21 -15.12 -26.43 -13.03
CA HIS A 21 -16.42 -26.18 -13.63
C HIS A 21 -17.19 -25.14 -12.83
N ILE A 22 -17.54 -24.02 -13.46
CA ILE A 22 -18.30 -22.92 -12.86
C ILE A 22 -19.60 -22.76 -13.64
N SER A 23 -20.75 -22.80 -12.95
CA SER A 23 -22.06 -22.58 -13.56
C SER A 23 -23.01 -21.91 -12.56
N ASP A 24 -23.68 -20.85 -13.01
CA ASP A 24 -24.76 -20.18 -12.28
C ASP A 24 -26.12 -20.89 -12.44
N SER A 25 -26.19 -21.97 -13.23
CA SER A 25 -27.43 -22.69 -13.48
C SER A 25 -27.93 -23.45 -12.25
N ILE A 26 -29.21 -23.27 -11.91
CA ILE A 26 -29.92 -24.00 -10.86
C ILE A 26 -30.95 -24.91 -11.50
N PHE A 27 -30.75 -26.24 -11.36
CA PHE A 27 -31.75 -27.23 -11.78
C PHE A 27 -32.65 -27.58 -10.61
N ARG A 28 -33.95 -27.35 -10.78
CA ARG A 28 -34.97 -27.77 -9.79
C ARG A 28 -35.72 -28.98 -10.30
N HIS A 29 -35.64 -30.10 -9.55
CA HIS A 29 -36.40 -31.29 -9.82
C HIS A 29 -37.90 -31.00 -9.60
N ARG A 30 -38.63 -30.80 -10.70
CA ARG A 30 -40.12 -30.59 -10.67
C ARG A 30 -40.88 -31.71 -11.32
N HIS A 31 -40.21 -32.64 -12.00
CA HIS A 31 -40.81 -33.72 -12.76
C HIS A 31 -40.31 -35.11 -12.32
N LEU A 32 -41.17 -36.12 -12.37
CA LEU A 32 -40.77 -37.52 -12.12
C LEU A 32 -39.81 -38.07 -13.15
N CYS A 33 -39.71 -37.45 -14.30
CA CYS A 33 -38.81 -37.84 -15.40
C CYS A 33 -37.80 -36.72 -15.65
N SER A 34 -36.53 -36.97 -15.30
CA SER A 34 -35.43 -36.00 -15.41
C SER A 34 -35.15 -35.50 -16.83
N PHE A 35 -35.55 -36.28 -17.83
CA PHE A 35 -35.37 -35.87 -19.22
C PHE A 35 -36.33 -34.72 -19.63
N LEU A 36 -37.42 -34.49 -18.90
CA LEU A 36 -38.33 -33.36 -19.12
C LEU A 36 -37.81 -32.05 -18.46
N GLU A 37 -36.76 -32.14 -17.68
CA GLU A 37 -36.15 -30.99 -17.01
C GLU A 37 -35.05 -30.30 -17.82
N MET A 38 -34.90 -30.61 -19.09
CA MET A 38 -33.89 -30.01 -19.97
C MET A 38 -34.16 -28.55 -20.33
N GLN A 39 -35.25 -27.96 -19.85
CA GLN A 39 -35.47 -26.53 -19.89
C GLN A 39 -34.96 -25.89 -18.58
N GLU A 40 -33.91 -25.11 -18.69
CA GLU A 40 -33.44 -24.28 -17.59
C GLU A 40 -34.55 -23.34 -17.13
N SER A 41 -34.81 -23.31 -15.83
CA SER A 41 -35.75 -22.35 -15.26
C SER A 41 -35.09 -20.97 -15.30
N THR A 42 -35.53 -20.11 -16.19
CA THR A 42 -35.06 -18.71 -16.31
C THR A 42 -35.66 -17.79 -15.25
N ASP A 43 -36.47 -18.32 -14.33
CA ASP A 43 -37.22 -17.51 -13.38
C ASP A 43 -36.43 -17.17 -12.11
N ASP A 44 -35.30 -17.83 -11.85
CA ASP A 44 -34.46 -17.53 -10.69
C ASP A 44 -33.17 -16.83 -11.17
N ILE A 45 -33.00 -15.58 -10.80
CA ILE A 45 -31.73 -14.87 -10.97
C ILE A 45 -30.72 -15.57 -10.07
N SER A 46 -29.67 -16.14 -10.68
CA SER A 46 -28.56 -16.75 -9.98
C SER A 46 -27.26 -16.16 -10.48
N GLU A 47 -26.34 -15.98 -9.57
CA GLU A 47 -25.02 -15.44 -9.90
C GLU A 47 -23.93 -16.22 -9.20
N VAL A 48 -22.76 -16.24 -9.81
CA VAL A 48 -21.52 -16.72 -9.18
C VAL A 48 -20.54 -15.59 -9.16
N CYS A 49 -20.12 -15.20 -7.95
CA CYS A 49 -19.09 -14.19 -7.75
C CYS A 49 -17.89 -14.82 -7.06
N ILE A 50 -16.70 -14.61 -7.62
CA ILE A 50 -15.44 -15.07 -7.03
C ILE A 50 -14.58 -13.85 -6.74
N GLY A 51 -14.36 -13.60 -5.46
CA GLY A 51 -13.64 -12.44 -4.96
C GLY A 51 -12.14 -12.50 -5.26
N ARG A 52 -11.55 -11.34 -5.30
CA ARG A 52 -10.15 -11.07 -5.61
C ARG A 52 -9.16 -11.94 -4.82
N ALA A 53 -8.04 -12.28 -5.44
CA ALA A 53 -6.96 -13.07 -4.85
C ALA A 53 -7.37 -14.46 -4.35
N THR A 54 -8.51 -14.99 -4.79
CA THR A 54 -8.99 -16.33 -4.46
C THR A 54 -8.36 -17.38 -5.38
N ARG A 55 -8.03 -18.52 -4.81
CA ARG A 55 -7.51 -19.67 -5.53
C ARG A 55 -8.52 -20.81 -5.53
N ILE A 56 -8.82 -21.29 -6.73
CA ILE A 56 -9.65 -22.48 -6.96
C ILE A 56 -8.72 -23.58 -7.49
N GLU A 57 -8.57 -24.65 -6.71
CA GLU A 57 -7.73 -25.79 -7.11
C GLU A 57 -8.42 -26.68 -8.16
N GLU A 58 -7.72 -27.72 -8.58
CA GLU A 58 -8.16 -28.59 -9.67
C GLU A 58 -9.43 -29.37 -9.34
N ASN A 59 -10.20 -29.65 -10.38
CA ASN A 59 -11.41 -30.50 -10.33
C ASN A 59 -12.49 -29.97 -9.36
N VAL A 60 -12.55 -28.64 -9.13
CA VAL A 60 -13.59 -27.99 -8.33
C VAL A 60 -14.84 -27.75 -9.18
N SER A 61 -16.02 -27.97 -8.60
CA SER A 61 -17.32 -27.63 -9.21
C SER A 61 -18.03 -26.57 -8.38
N ILE A 62 -18.31 -25.40 -8.99
CA ILE A 62 -19.05 -24.29 -8.38
C ILE A 62 -20.38 -24.18 -9.10
N ARG A 63 -21.52 -24.27 -8.36
CA ARG A 63 -22.84 -24.30 -8.97
C ARG A 63 -23.89 -23.56 -8.16
N GLY A 64 -24.74 -22.84 -8.88
CA GLY A 64 -25.90 -22.15 -8.34
C GLY A 64 -25.58 -20.71 -7.97
N ASN A 65 -26.37 -20.17 -7.06
CA ASN A 65 -26.18 -18.80 -6.53
C ASN A 65 -25.14 -18.85 -5.42
N VAL A 66 -23.89 -18.47 -5.72
CA VAL A 66 -22.73 -18.64 -4.83
C VAL A 66 -21.81 -17.43 -4.89
N HIS A 67 -21.47 -16.90 -3.70
CA HIS A 67 -20.44 -15.90 -3.51
C HIS A 67 -19.24 -16.52 -2.78
N ILE A 68 -18.09 -16.55 -3.45
CA ILE A 68 -16.81 -16.89 -2.82
C ILE A 68 -16.07 -15.59 -2.56
N GLY A 69 -15.77 -15.34 -1.30
CA GLY A 69 -15.10 -14.13 -0.86
C GLY A 69 -13.67 -14.01 -1.38
N ARG A 70 -13.01 -12.92 -1.03
CA ARG A 70 -11.60 -12.63 -1.40
C ARG A 70 -10.62 -13.45 -0.58
N GLY A 71 -9.44 -13.70 -1.15
CA GLY A 71 -8.36 -14.39 -0.46
C GLY A 71 -8.71 -15.80 0.01
N CYS A 72 -9.69 -16.45 -0.61
CA CYS A 72 -10.10 -17.80 -0.29
C CYS A 72 -9.25 -18.85 -0.99
N LEU A 73 -9.23 -20.05 -0.42
CA LEU A 73 -8.72 -21.24 -1.06
C LEU A 73 -9.83 -22.29 -1.12
N VAL A 74 -10.23 -22.69 -2.31
CA VAL A 74 -11.12 -23.84 -2.50
C VAL A 74 -10.27 -25.03 -2.93
N ARG A 75 -10.17 -26.04 -2.07
CA ARG A 75 -9.33 -27.20 -2.27
C ARG A 75 -9.86 -28.11 -3.37
N ALA A 76 -8.94 -28.85 -3.95
CA ALA A 76 -9.22 -29.77 -5.05
C ALA A 76 -10.37 -30.75 -4.77
N ASN A 77 -11.09 -31.14 -5.83
CA ASN A 77 -12.22 -32.08 -5.78
C ASN A 77 -13.43 -31.60 -4.97
N SER A 78 -13.55 -30.32 -4.68
CA SER A 78 -14.65 -29.75 -3.91
C SER A 78 -15.86 -29.40 -4.78
N VAL A 79 -17.07 -29.42 -4.15
CA VAL A 79 -18.31 -28.98 -4.78
C VAL A 79 -18.90 -27.84 -3.98
N VAL A 80 -18.77 -26.61 -4.47
CA VAL A 80 -19.25 -25.40 -3.82
C VAL A 80 -20.70 -25.14 -4.21
N ARG A 81 -21.59 -25.04 -3.19
CA ARG A 81 -23.03 -24.79 -3.33
C ARG A 81 -23.56 -23.74 -2.37
N SER A 82 -22.70 -23.16 -1.56
CA SER A 82 -23.01 -22.12 -0.59
C SER A 82 -21.89 -21.11 -0.53
N ASP A 83 -22.19 -19.93 -0.04
CA ASP A 83 -21.22 -18.85 0.10
C ASP A 83 -20.06 -19.24 0.98
N ILE A 84 -18.86 -18.75 0.59
CA ILE A 84 -17.63 -18.86 1.35
C ILE A 84 -17.21 -17.44 1.73
N PRO A 85 -17.13 -17.12 3.03
CA PRO A 85 -16.70 -15.79 3.47
C PRO A 85 -15.25 -15.47 3.09
N ASP A 86 -14.90 -14.18 3.10
CA ASP A 86 -13.52 -13.73 2.86
C ASP A 86 -12.50 -14.47 3.72
N TYR A 87 -11.32 -14.73 3.17
CA TYR A 87 -10.18 -15.33 3.89
C TYR A 87 -10.53 -16.67 4.59
N CYS A 88 -11.14 -17.57 3.83
CA CYS A 88 -11.48 -18.92 4.27
C CYS A 88 -10.88 -19.98 3.35
N VAL A 89 -10.59 -21.15 3.92
CA VAL A 89 -10.29 -22.37 3.18
C VAL A 89 -11.50 -23.27 3.22
N ALA A 90 -11.97 -23.73 2.05
CA ALA A 90 -13.12 -24.61 1.94
C ALA A 90 -12.74 -25.92 1.22
N GLU A 91 -13.34 -27.03 1.68
CA GLU A 91 -13.08 -28.37 1.15
C GLU A 91 -14.31 -29.25 1.22
N GLY A 92 -14.42 -30.21 0.31
CA GLY A 92 -15.36 -31.32 0.36
C GLY A 92 -16.55 -31.23 -0.63
N ASN A 93 -17.45 -32.22 -0.54
CA ASN A 93 -18.66 -32.31 -1.34
C ASN A 93 -19.87 -32.65 -0.46
N PRO A 94 -20.73 -31.66 -0.10
CA PRO A 94 -20.60 -30.24 -0.39
C PRO A 94 -19.41 -29.60 0.35
N ALA A 95 -18.81 -28.57 -0.25
CA ALA A 95 -17.70 -27.84 0.35
C ALA A 95 -18.14 -27.14 1.62
N ARG A 96 -17.29 -27.19 2.65
CA ARG A 96 -17.44 -26.45 3.92
C ARG A 96 -16.16 -25.73 4.26
N VAL A 97 -16.28 -24.63 4.97
CA VAL A 97 -15.12 -23.90 5.51
C VAL A 97 -14.46 -24.78 6.56
N ILE A 98 -13.16 -25.02 6.40
CA ILE A 98 -12.32 -25.84 7.30
C ILE A 98 -11.26 -25.00 8.00
N GLU A 99 -10.89 -23.84 7.46
CA GLU A 99 -10.01 -22.87 8.09
C GLU A 99 -10.49 -21.45 7.78
N ALA A 100 -10.28 -20.52 8.72
CA ALA A 100 -10.50 -19.10 8.53
C ALA A 100 -9.35 -18.28 9.12
N PHE A 101 -9.03 -17.16 8.50
CA PHE A 101 -7.98 -16.27 8.97
C PHE A 101 -8.44 -15.48 10.18
N SER A 102 -7.70 -15.56 11.29
CA SER A 102 -7.88 -14.71 12.48
C SER A 102 -7.08 -13.43 12.33
N ALA A 103 -7.77 -12.30 12.30
CA ALA A 103 -7.14 -10.99 12.27
C ALA A 103 -6.37 -10.68 13.56
N LYS A 104 -6.81 -11.23 14.68
CA LYS A 104 -6.19 -11.04 16.00
C LYS A 104 -4.84 -11.75 16.12
N THR A 105 -4.76 -13.00 15.69
CA THR A 105 -3.52 -13.80 15.82
C THR A 105 -2.62 -13.71 14.60
N GLY A 106 -3.16 -13.29 13.45
CA GLY A 106 -2.43 -13.28 12.16
C GLY A 106 -2.19 -14.67 11.59
N THR A 107 -3.01 -15.67 11.97
CA THR A 107 -2.86 -17.06 11.55
C THR A 107 -4.16 -17.66 11.03
N TRP A 108 -4.06 -18.65 10.17
CA TRP A 108 -5.17 -19.49 9.79
C TRP A 108 -5.51 -20.43 10.93
N GLN A 109 -6.80 -20.48 11.29
CA GLN A 109 -7.30 -21.32 12.37
C GLN A 109 -8.31 -22.33 11.82
N SER A 110 -8.19 -23.58 12.27
CA SER A 110 -9.14 -24.63 11.91
C SER A 110 -10.55 -24.29 12.42
N VAL A 111 -11.54 -24.65 11.62
CA VAL A 111 -12.97 -24.44 11.90
C VAL A 111 -13.64 -25.80 11.91
N ALA A 112 -14.14 -26.23 13.06
CA ALA A 112 -14.85 -27.50 13.20
C ALA A 112 -16.32 -27.40 12.84
N ASP A 113 -16.94 -26.25 13.10
CA ASP A 113 -18.37 -26.02 12.88
C ASP A 113 -18.70 -24.56 12.53
N GLU A 114 -19.98 -24.30 12.29
CA GLU A 114 -20.48 -22.98 11.90
C GLU A 114 -20.41 -21.94 13.04
N GLU A 115 -20.42 -22.39 14.30
CA GLU A 115 -20.33 -21.50 15.46
C GLU A 115 -18.91 -20.93 15.59
N GLU A 116 -17.89 -21.78 15.44
CA GLU A 116 -16.49 -21.37 15.41
C GLU A 116 -16.22 -20.42 14.23
N LEU A 117 -16.75 -20.73 13.04
CA LEU A 117 -16.64 -19.83 11.90
C LEU A 117 -17.25 -18.44 12.21
N ARG A 118 -18.46 -18.41 12.74
CA ARG A 118 -19.12 -17.15 13.12
C ARG A 118 -18.35 -16.38 14.19
N ALA A 119 -17.69 -17.07 15.11
CA ALA A 119 -16.86 -16.44 16.13
C ALA A 119 -15.63 -15.75 15.51
N LEU A 120 -14.93 -16.42 14.61
CA LEU A 120 -13.78 -15.85 13.89
C LEU A 120 -14.19 -14.68 12.98
N LEU A 121 -15.31 -14.78 12.30
CA LEU A 121 -15.81 -13.68 11.47
C LEU A 121 -16.21 -12.45 12.31
N ARG A 122 -16.75 -12.64 13.51
CA ARG A 122 -17.03 -11.54 14.48
C ARG A 122 -15.74 -10.95 15.01
N GLU A 123 -14.78 -11.79 15.43
CA GLU A 123 -13.46 -11.35 15.88
C GLU A 123 -12.79 -10.43 14.83
N ARG A 124 -12.85 -10.80 13.55
CA ARG A 124 -12.29 -9.99 12.45
C ARG A 124 -12.88 -8.59 12.38
N LYS A 125 -14.22 -8.47 12.55
CA LYS A 125 -14.92 -7.16 12.56
C LYS A 125 -14.57 -6.30 13.79
N GLU A 126 -14.27 -6.93 14.90
CA GLU A 126 -13.96 -6.26 16.16
C GLU A 126 -12.46 -5.94 16.31
N THR A 127 -11.61 -6.62 15.54
CA THR A 127 -10.16 -6.39 15.53
C THR A 127 -9.83 -5.16 14.70
N ARG A 128 -8.79 -4.41 15.11
CA ARG A 128 -8.29 -3.28 14.32
C ARG A 128 -7.82 -3.77 12.94
N PRO A 129 -7.97 -2.96 11.88
CA PRO A 129 -7.42 -3.29 10.57
C PRO A 129 -5.92 -3.59 10.64
N ILE A 130 -5.44 -4.48 9.78
CA ILE A 130 -4.02 -4.77 9.66
C ILE A 130 -3.30 -3.55 9.08
N LEU A 131 -3.92 -2.90 8.10
CA LEU A 131 -3.34 -1.78 7.37
C LEU A 131 -4.31 -0.60 7.28
N THR A 132 -3.81 0.61 7.52
CA THR A 132 -4.44 1.84 7.04
C THR A 132 -3.66 2.34 5.82
N TYR A 133 -4.35 2.55 4.70
CA TYR A 133 -3.85 3.33 3.58
C TYR A 133 -4.36 4.77 3.74
N GLY A 134 -3.50 5.66 4.22
CA GLY A 134 -3.81 7.06 4.49
C GLY A 134 -3.42 7.94 3.30
N ILE A 135 -4.38 8.65 2.71
CA ILE A 135 -4.15 9.61 1.63
C ILE A 135 -4.18 11.01 2.23
N ILE A 136 -3.09 11.75 2.09
CA ILE A 136 -3.00 13.15 2.50
C ILE A 136 -3.34 14.05 1.32
N THR A 137 -4.18 15.08 1.53
CA THR A 137 -4.63 15.98 0.47
C THR A 137 -4.85 17.41 0.96
N TYR A 138 -4.73 18.37 0.04
CA TYR A 138 -5.09 19.78 0.26
C TYR A 138 -5.44 20.46 -1.06
N ASN A 139 -6.70 20.84 -1.26
CA ASN A 139 -7.20 21.54 -2.47
C ASN A 139 -6.86 20.81 -3.79
N ARG A 140 -6.94 19.45 -3.78
CA ARG A 140 -6.55 18.60 -4.92
C ARG A 140 -7.57 17.49 -5.20
N SER A 141 -8.87 17.80 -5.10
CA SER A 141 -9.99 16.86 -5.25
C SER A 141 -9.92 15.99 -6.50
N LYS A 142 -9.41 16.55 -7.62
CA LYS A 142 -9.26 15.85 -8.90
C LYS A 142 -8.23 14.70 -8.82
N TYR A 143 -7.11 14.91 -8.13
CA TYR A 143 -6.08 13.89 -7.91
C TYR A 143 -6.56 12.87 -6.90
N LEU A 144 -7.11 13.35 -5.77
CA LEU A 144 -7.71 12.50 -4.74
C LEU A 144 -8.74 11.51 -5.32
N LYS A 145 -9.60 11.96 -6.24
CA LYS A 145 -10.59 11.07 -6.88
C LYS A 145 -9.94 9.89 -7.59
N LYS A 146 -8.81 10.10 -8.28
CA LYS A 146 -8.06 9.05 -8.96
C LYS A 146 -7.34 8.13 -7.97
N SER A 147 -6.72 8.70 -6.93
CA SER A 147 -6.04 7.94 -5.89
C SER A 147 -7.03 7.06 -5.12
N LEU A 148 -8.17 7.59 -4.69
CA LEU A 148 -9.24 6.82 -4.06
C LEU A 148 -9.72 5.67 -4.95
N LYS A 149 -9.88 5.91 -6.24
CA LYS A 149 -10.28 4.87 -7.17
C LYS A 149 -9.24 3.75 -7.24
N SER A 150 -7.95 4.08 -7.39
CA SER A 150 -6.87 3.09 -7.49
C SER A 150 -6.77 2.17 -6.27
N VAL A 151 -7.11 2.66 -5.09
CA VAL A 151 -7.07 1.90 -3.83
C VAL A 151 -8.37 1.16 -3.58
N LEU A 152 -9.52 1.87 -3.63
CA LEU A 152 -10.81 1.32 -3.24
C LEU A 152 -11.34 0.24 -4.20
N GLU A 153 -11.00 0.32 -5.49
CA GLU A 153 -11.32 -0.76 -6.43
C GLU A 153 -10.53 -2.04 -6.15
N GLN A 154 -9.36 -1.93 -5.51
CA GLN A 154 -8.60 -3.09 -5.07
C GLN A 154 -9.16 -3.68 -3.78
N VAL A 155 -9.36 -2.86 -2.74
CA VAL A 155 -9.71 -3.37 -1.42
C VAL A 155 -11.21 -3.59 -1.22
N GLY A 156 -12.08 -2.90 -1.99
CA GLY A 156 -13.52 -2.98 -1.76
C GLY A 156 -13.90 -2.63 -0.32
N ASN A 157 -14.71 -3.46 0.30
CA ASN A 157 -15.10 -3.33 1.72
C ASN A 157 -14.33 -4.32 2.62
N ASP A 158 -13.04 -4.51 2.37
CA ASP A 158 -12.20 -5.41 3.15
C ASP A 158 -12.04 -4.92 4.60
N GLU A 159 -12.40 -5.79 5.56
CA GLU A 159 -12.33 -5.49 6.99
C GLU A 159 -10.88 -5.41 7.53
N LEU A 160 -9.91 -6.00 6.80
CA LEU A 160 -8.49 -5.94 7.17
C LEU A 160 -7.83 -4.61 6.78
N VAL A 161 -8.51 -3.79 5.96
CA VAL A 161 -7.96 -2.54 5.41
C VAL A 161 -8.87 -1.35 5.71
N GLU A 162 -8.29 -0.34 6.32
CA GLU A 162 -8.87 0.99 6.39
C GLU A 162 -8.29 1.87 5.28
N VAL A 163 -9.12 2.62 4.59
CA VAL A 163 -8.69 3.75 3.76
C VAL A 163 -9.05 5.03 4.49
N LEU A 164 -8.06 5.90 4.73
CA LEU A 164 -8.25 7.17 5.45
C LEU A 164 -7.86 8.32 4.54
N VAL A 165 -8.77 9.26 4.30
CA VAL A 165 -8.41 10.57 3.73
C VAL A 165 -8.14 11.53 4.88
N SER A 166 -6.92 12.09 4.92
CA SER A 166 -6.53 13.18 5.81
C SER A 166 -6.50 14.47 5.00
N ASP A 167 -7.55 15.25 5.15
CA ASP A 167 -7.74 16.51 4.46
C ASP A 167 -7.19 17.68 5.29
N ASN A 168 -6.31 18.45 4.71
CA ASN A 168 -5.64 19.57 5.37
C ASN A 168 -6.46 20.87 5.35
N CYS A 169 -7.76 20.79 5.59
CA CYS A 169 -8.70 21.91 5.53
C CYS A 169 -8.89 22.46 4.10
N SER A 170 -9.25 21.58 3.15
CA SER A 170 -9.50 21.99 1.76
C SER A 170 -10.77 22.83 1.63
N GLU A 171 -10.74 23.76 0.67
CA GLU A 171 -11.85 24.63 0.29
C GLU A 171 -12.51 24.23 -1.06
N ASP A 172 -11.95 23.23 -1.75
CA ASP A 172 -12.46 22.65 -3.00
C ASP A 172 -13.44 21.48 -2.76
N ASP A 173 -13.83 20.76 -3.81
CA ASP A 173 -14.78 19.64 -3.75
C ASP A 173 -14.21 18.37 -3.07
N THR A 174 -13.12 18.45 -2.29
CA THR A 174 -12.45 17.30 -1.63
C THR A 174 -13.42 16.52 -0.77
N LYS A 175 -14.19 17.20 0.06
CA LYS A 175 -15.17 16.56 0.97
C LYS A 175 -16.27 15.82 0.22
N GLU A 176 -16.81 16.46 -0.82
CA GLU A 176 -17.88 15.90 -1.66
C GLU A 176 -17.40 14.64 -2.38
N VAL A 177 -16.18 14.66 -2.94
CA VAL A 177 -15.53 13.51 -3.55
C VAL A 177 -15.46 12.34 -2.57
N VAL A 178 -14.97 12.56 -1.35
CA VAL A 178 -14.90 11.48 -0.34
C VAL A 178 -16.27 10.95 0.02
N GLN A 179 -17.27 11.82 0.23
CA GLN A 179 -18.64 11.42 0.53
C GLN A 179 -19.28 10.57 -0.57
N GLU A 180 -18.98 10.83 -1.83
CA GLU A 180 -19.44 10.00 -2.95
C GLU A 180 -18.93 8.57 -2.82
N PHE A 181 -17.63 8.38 -2.55
CA PHE A 181 -17.04 7.05 -2.34
C PHE A 181 -17.54 6.36 -1.07
N GLN A 182 -17.80 7.10 0.01
CA GLN A 182 -18.31 6.55 1.26
C GLN A 182 -19.70 5.90 1.13
N LYS A 183 -20.48 6.25 0.10
CA LYS A 183 -21.76 5.57 -0.19
C LYS A 183 -21.55 4.09 -0.52
N LYS A 184 -20.44 3.76 -1.17
CA LYS A 184 -20.10 2.41 -1.64
C LYS A 184 -19.11 1.68 -0.69
N TYR A 185 -18.14 2.39 -0.13
CA TYR A 185 -17.02 1.81 0.61
C TYR A 185 -17.10 2.14 2.09
N LYS A 186 -17.40 1.13 2.92
CA LYS A 186 -17.64 1.29 4.37
C LYS A 186 -16.35 1.43 5.18
N ASN A 187 -15.24 0.97 4.64
CA ASN A 187 -13.90 1.06 5.22
C ASN A 187 -13.17 2.37 4.85
N LEU A 188 -13.83 3.27 4.10
CA LEU A 188 -13.32 4.63 3.82
C LEU A 188 -13.72 5.58 4.94
N ARG A 189 -12.71 6.20 5.56
CA ARG A 189 -12.88 7.24 6.58
C ARG A 189 -12.35 8.58 6.06
N TYR A 190 -12.90 9.64 6.62
CA TYR A 190 -12.52 11.02 6.34
C TYR A 190 -12.19 11.75 7.63
N HIS A 191 -11.04 12.40 7.66
CA HIS A 191 -10.62 13.33 8.68
C HIS A 191 -10.25 14.65 8.01
N CYS A 192 -10.76 15.76 8.54
CA CYS A 192 -10.43 17.10 8.09
C CYS A 192 -9.79 17.85 9.27
N ASN A 193 -8.60 18.43 9.06
CA ASN A 193 -7.97 19.30 10.02
C ASN A 193 -8.79 20.59 10.20
N GLU A 194 -8.76 21.19 11.37
CA GLU A 194 -9.46 22.47 11.65
C GLU A 194 -8.86 23.64 10.87
N THR A 195 -7.57 23.56 10.57
CA THR A 195 -6.82 24.56 9.79
C THR A 195 -5.77 23.84 8.95
N ASN A 196 -5.22 24.50 7.93
CA ASN A 196 -4.08 23.99 7.20
C ASN A 196 -2.83 23.98 8.11
N VAL A 197 -2.34 22.78 8.43
CA VAL A 197 -1.18 22.54 9.32
C VAL A 197 0.11 22.21 8.56
N GLY A 198 0.14 22.46 7.25
CA GLY A 198 1.24 22.05 6.36
C GLY A 198 1.16 20.56 5.98
N ALA A 199 1.94 20.17 4.97
CA ALA A 199 1.97 18.78 4.50
C ALA A 199 2.45 17.84 5.61
N GLU A 200 3.50 18.22 6.32
CA GLU A 200 4.12 17.45 7.41
C GLU A 200 3.15 17.29 8.60
N GLY A 201 2.43 18.35 8.95
CA GLY A 201 1.38 18.28 9.97
C GLY A 201 0.26 17.33 9.58
N ASN A 202 -0.11 17.30 8.28
CA ASN A 202 -1.15 16.42 7.76
C ASN A 202 -0.69 14.94 7.71
N ILE A 203 0.60 14.67 7.48
CA ILE A 203 1.19 13.33 7.65
C ILE A 203 0.94 12.82 9.07
N HIS A 204 1.24 13.65 10.08
CA HIS A 204 1.02 13.28 11.47
C HIS A 204 -0.46 13.12 11.81
N ALA A 205 -1.35 13.93 11.21
CA ALA A 205 -2.80 13.78 11.36
C ALA A 205 -3.24 12.40 10.81
N ALA A 206 -2.81 12.03 9.61
CA ALA A 206 -3.09 10.72 9.03
C ALA A 206 -2.61 9.57 9.93
N LEU A 207 -1.36 9.62 10.40
CA LEU A 207 -0.79 8.61 11.29
C LEU A 207 -1.56 8.50 12.63
N ARG A 208 -1.97 9.62 13.24
CA ARG A 208 -2.71 9.61 14.52
C ARG A 208 -4.13 9.08 14.35
N HIS A 209 -4.84 9.50 13.31
CA HIS A 209 -6.25 9.18 13.09
C HIS A 209 -6.48 7.81 12.43
N SER A 210 -5.41 7.17 11.91
CA SER A 210 -5.46 5.79 11.40
C SER A 210 -5.88 4.80 12.49
N LYS A 211 -6.48 3.67 12.11
CA LYS A 211 -6.84 2.58 13.01
C LYS A 211 -5.97 1.33 12.81
N GLY A 212 -5.36 1.20 11.66
CA GLY A 212 -4.54 0.03 11.29
C GLY A 212 -3.35 -0.20 12.23
N GLU A 213 -2.90 -1.44 12.26
CA GLU A 213 -1.66 -1.81 12.94
C GLU A 213 -0.43 -1.23 12.24
N TYR A 214 -0.51 -1.20 10.92
CA TYR A 214 0.46 -0.55 10.03
C TYR A 214 -0.20 0.56 9.25
N VAL A 215 0.57 1.57 8.88
CA VAL A 215 0.08 2.75 8.16
C VAL A 215 1.00 3.08 7.00
N VAL A 216 0.43 3.24 5.82
CA VAL A 216 1.03 3.98 4.69
C VAL A 216 0.46 5.38 4.72
N THR A 217 1.30 6.40 4.49
CA THR A 217 0.85 7.75 4.18
C THR A 217 1.23 8.06 2.74
N ALA A 218 0.24 8.24 1.89
CA ALA A 218 0.42 8.45 0.45
C ALA A 218 0.01 9.85 0.03
N GLY A 219 0.70 10.41 -0.96
CA GLY A 219 0.23 11.58 -1.67
C GLY A 219 -1.05 11.29 -2.45
N ASP A 220 -1.87 12.31 -2.68
CA ASP A 220 -3.10 12.19 -3.47
C ASP A 220 -2.85 12.03 -4.98
N ASP A 221 -1.61 12.20 -5.43
CA ASP A 221 -1.12 12.00 -6.81
C ASP A 221 -0.32 10.71 -7.00
N ASP A 222 -0.06 9.96 -5.93
CA ASP A 222 0.53 8.63 -5.99
C ASP A 222 -0.57 7.57 -6.15
N TYR A 223 -0.61 6.93 -7.32
CA TYR A 223 -1.64 5.94 -7.62
C TYR A 223 -1.10 4.54 -7.39
N LEU A 224 -1.81 3.77 -6.59
CA LEU A 224 -1.42 2.39 -6.28
C LEU A 224 -1.60 1.49 -7.50
N ALA A 225 -0.57 0.74 -7.87
CA ALA A 225 -0.66 -0.25 -8.93
C ALA A 225 -1.54 -1.44 -8.52
N ASP A 226 -2.26 -2.01 -9.48
CA ASP A 226 -3.25 -3.05 -9.21
C ASP A 226 -2.61 -4.32 -8.60
N GLY A 227 -3.22 -4.84 -7.54
CA GLY A 227 -2.77 -6.02 -6.80
C GLY A 227 -1.66 -5.76 -5.78
N MET A 228 -0.97 -4.63 -5.84
CA MET A 228 0.21 -4.39 -5.00
C MET A 228 -0.15 -4.27 -3.51
N LEU A 229 -1.32 -3.74 -3.17
CA LEU A 229 -1.73 -3.63 -1.77
C LEU A 229 -1.88 -5.00 -1.10
N TYR A 230 -2.33 -6.02 -1.84
CA TYR A 230 -2.45 -7.37 -1.31
C TYR A 230 -1.11 -8.00 -0.98
N LEU A 231 -0.03 -7.68 -1.70
CA LEU A 231 1.32 -8.12 -1.33
C LEU A 231 1.73 -7.54 0.02
N VAL A 232 1.39 -6.28 0.28
CA VAL A 232 1.67 -5.63 1.57
C VAL A 232 0.86 -6.27 2.69
N ILE A 233 -0.45 -6.48 2.49
CA ILE A 233 -1.35 -7.10 3.47
C ILE A 233 -0.91 -8.54 3.78
N ASP A 234 -0.64 -9.34 2.76
CA ASP A 234 -0.16 -10.71 2.90
C ASP A 234 1.16 -10.76 3.67
N TYR A 235 2.10 -9.88 3.33
CA TYR A 235 3.38 -9.81 4.04
C TYR A 235 3.18 -9.43 5.52
N ILE A 236 2.43 -8.36 5.81
CA ILE A 236 2.15 -7.93 7.19
C ILE A 236 1.43 -9.04 7.97
N SER A 237 0.47 -9.74 7.35
CA SER A 237 -0.29 -10.79 8.02
C SER A 237 0.60 -11.89 8.62
N ARG A 238 1.74 -12.14 8.00
CA ARG A 238 2.74 -13.15 8.39
C ARG A 238 3.91 -12.59 9.22
N HIS A 239 4.13 -11.27 9.19
CA HIS A 239 5.32 -10.61 9.76
C HIS A 239 4.93 -9.34 10.54
N ARG A 240 4.26 -9.50 11.70
CA ARG A 240 3.76 -8.39 12.52
C ARG A 240 4.80 -7.74 13.43
N ASP A 241 6.02 -8.23 13.40
CA ASP A 241 7.13 -7.73 14.20
C ASP A 241 8.02 -6.71 13.48
N MET A 242 7.67 -6.33 12.26
CA MET A 242 8.37 -5.29 11.50
C MET A 242 8.10 -3.89 12.06
N GLY A 243 9.16 -3.07 12.21
CA GLY A 243 9.03 -1.64 12.50
C GLY A 243 8.67 -0.85 11.26
N ILE A 244 9.39 -1.13 10.18
CA ILE A 244 9.23 -0.50 8.86
C ILE A 244 9.13 -1.60 7.79
N ILE A 245 8.27 -1.36 6.80
CA ILE A 245 8.29 -2.09 5.54
C ILE A 245 8.46 -1.04 4.45
N PHE A 246 9.50 -1.18 3.64
CA PHE A 246 9.75 -0.31 2.50
C PHE A 246 9.29 -0.99 1.22
N MET A 247 8.55 -0.28 0.39
CA MET A 247 8.08 -0.74 -0.91
C MET A 247 8.95 -0.13 -2.00
N THR A 248 9.67 -0.94 -2.77
CA THR A 248 10.37 -0.39 -3.94
C THR A 248 9.36 0.00 -5.02
N ASN A 249 9.77 0.84 -5.97
CA ASN A 249 8.93 1.13 -7.14
C ASN A 249 9.73 0.84 -8.43
N ARG A 250 10.12 -0.44 -8.57
CA ARG A 250 11.00 -0.91 -9.64
C ARG A 250 10.37 -2.08 -10.38
N THR A 251 10.20 -1.92 -11.67
CA THR A 251 9.59 -2.96 -12.54
C THR A 251 10.51 -4.16 -12.77
N ASP A 252 11.82 -3.99 -12.68
CA ASP A 252 12.83 -5.04 -12.81
C ASP A 252 12.92 -5.94 -11.55
N GLU A 253 12.28 -5.54 -10.46
CA GLU A 253 12.24 -6.28 -9.19
C GLU A 253 10.92 -7.04 -8.97
N LEU A 254 10.01 -7.04 -9.93
CA LEU A 254 8.74 -7.77 -9.83
C LEU A 254 8.99 -9.25 -9.53
N PHE A 255 8.24 -9.76 -8.55
CA PHE A 255 8.28 -11.16 -8.09
C PHE A 255 9.60 -11.60 -7.41
N LEU A 256 10.52 -10.70 -7.12
CA LEU A 256 11.64 -11.03 -6.26
C LEU A 256 11.16 -11.18 -4.80
N PRO A 257 11.74 -12.10 -4.03
CA PRO A 257 11.37 -12.27 -2.63
C PRO A 257 11.67 -11.01 -1.82
N ALA A 258 10.89 -10.78 -0.76
CA ALA A 258 11.16 -9.72 0.19
C ALA A 258 12.56 -9.87 0.79
N CYS A 259 13.21 -8.73 1.05
CA CYS A 259 14.48 -8.69 1.75
C CYS A 259 14.24 -8.20 3.17
N GLU A 260 14.66 -8.97 4.17
CA GLU A 260 14.55 -8.58 5.58
C GLU A 260 15.90 -8.17 6.15
N GLY A 261 15.85 -7.31 7.18
CA GLY A 261 17.02 -6.87 7.89
C GLY A 261 16.72 -6.36 9.31
N VAL A 262 17.76 -5.95 10.02
CA VAL A 262 17.66 -5.50 11.40
C VAL A 262 18.52 -4.26 11.64
N GLY A 263 17.92 -3.24 12.22
CA GLY A 263 18.58 -2.02 12.62
C GLY A 263 18.65 -0.95 11.53
N TYR A 264 18.75 0.29 11.96
CA TYR A 264 18.73 1.47 11.08
C TYR A 264 19.96 1.54 10.16
N ALA A 265 21.13 1.09 10.60
CA ALA A 265 22.34 1.15 9.79
C ALA A 265 22.25 0.25 8.55
N ASP A 266 21.81 -1.01 8.71
CA ASP A 266 21.54 -1.93 7.61
C ASP A 266 20.39 -1.42 6.71
N TYR A 267 19.37 -0.79 7.31
CA TYR A 267 18.26 -0.17 6.57
C TYR A 267 18.75 0.98 5.67
N ILE A 268 19.56 1.91 6.21
CA ILE A 268 20.13 3.01 5.44
C ILE A 268 21.02 2.48 4.30
N LEU A 269 21.84 1.47 4.57
CA LEU A 269 22.71 0.87 3.53
C LEU A 269 21.91 0.29 2.36
N ARG A 270 20.69 -0.21 2.59
CA ARG A 270 19.88 -0.89 1.56
C ARG A 270 18.83 -0.01 0.91
N VAL A 271 18.27 0.91 1.65
CA VAL A 271 17.20 1.81 1.18
C VAL A 271 17.76 3.17 0.78
N GLY A 272 18.74 3.70 1.55
CA GLY A 272 19.40 4.98 1.28
C GLY A 272 18.41 6.12 1.09
N CYS A 273 18.69 6.98 0.14
CA CYS A 273 17.90 8.18 -0.16
C CYS A 273 16.42 7.92 -0.49
N TYR A 274 16.07 6.71 -0.91
CA TYR A 274 14.67 6.38 -1.22
C TYR A 274 13.74 6.42 0.01
N MET A 275 14.30 6.39 1.25
CA MET A 275 13.53 6.60 2.46
C MET A 275 12.88 7.99 2.57
N THR A 276 13.22 8.93 1.70
CA THR A 276 12.57 10.23 1.58
C THR A 276 11.19 10.15 0.91
N TRP A 277 10.88 9.09 0.18
CA TRP A 277 9.60 8.93 -0.53
C TRP A 277 8.55 8.32 0.40
N ILE A 278 7.67 9.16 0.93
CA ILE A 278 6.75 8.78 2.00
C ILE A 278 5.77 7.68 1.60
N THR A 279 5.27 7.67 0.38
CA THR A 279 4.29 6.69 -0.11
C THR A 279 4.85 5.26 -0.14
N CYS A 280 6.18 5.13 -0.23
CA CYS A 280 6.86 3.84 -0.22
C CYS A 280 7.09 3.26 1.19
N ILE A 281 6.65 3.95 2.25
CA ILE A 281 6.94 3.59 3.63
C ILE A 281 5.68 3.10 4.34
N VAL A 282 5.74 1.88 4.85
CA VAL A 282 4.72 1.31 5.75
C VAL A 282 5.28 1.32 7.17
N MET A 283 4.67 2.08 8.05
CA MET A 283 5.14 2.26 9.44
C MET A 283 4.29 1.44 10.41
N ASN A 284 4.94 0.79 11.37
CA ASN A 284 4.22 0.21 12.51
C ASN A 284 3.67 1.35 13.39
N LYS A 285 2.36 1.41 13.54
CA LYS A 285 1.69 2.52 14.24
C LYS A 285 2.04 2.59 15.71
N ASP A 286 2.13 1.46 16.41
CA ASP A 286 2.41 1.45 17.84
C ASP A 286 3.85 1.95 18.11
N ALA A 287 4.80 1.58 17.22
CA ALA A 287 6.15 2.11 17.27
C ALA A 287 6.18 3.63 16.98
N TYR A 288 5.43 4.10 15.98
CA TYR A 288 5.28 5.54 15.73
C TYR A 288 4.71 6.30 16.95
N LEU A 289 3.65 5.79 17.57
CA LEU A 289 3.03 6.42 18.74
C LEU A 289 3.96 6.48 19.96
N SER A 290 4.99 5.65 20.00
CA SER A 290 6.02 5.67 21.06
C SER A 290 7.14 6.67 20.83
N VAL A 291 7.21 7.31 19.65
CA VAL A 291 8.19 8.35 19.34
C VAL A 291 7.90 9.58 20.20
N GLN A 292 8.91 10.04 20.92
CA GLN A 292 8.80 11.21 21.78
C GLN A 292 8.75 12.47 21.00
N ASP A 293 8.38 13.25 20.56
CA ASP A 293 8.42 14.43 19.68
C ASP A 293 8.47 14.03 18.19
N PRO A 294 7.39 13.42 17.69
CA PRO A 294 7.36 12.99 16.29
C PRO A 294 7.38 14.16 15.29
N GLN A 295 7.05 15.38 15.74
CA GLN A 295 7.01 16.58 14.89
C GLN A 295 8.31 17.39 14.87
N ARG A 296 9.34 16.94 15.57
CA ARG A 296 10.62 17.64 15.76
C ARG A 296 11.24 18.19 14.47
N TYR A 297 11.07 17.46 13.37
CA TYR A 297 11.67 17.80 12.07
C TYR A 297 10.65 18.19 11.00
N ASN A 298 9.45 18.65 11.37
CA ASN A 298 8.44 19.09 10.39
C ASN A 298 8.95 20.22 9.48
N TYR A 299 9.77 21.12 10.02
CA TYR A 299 10.35 22.24 9.25
C TYR A 299 11.30 21.81 8.13
N THR A 300 11.71 20.55 8.08
CA THR A 300 12.69 20.03 7.11
C THR A 300 12.06 19.54 5.80
N HIS A 301 10.75 19.45 5.71
CA HIS A 301 9.97 18.84 4.63
C HIS A 301 10.15 17.31 4.44
N ILE A 302 11.03 16.66 5.20
CA ILE A 302 11.28 15.22 5.18
C ILE A 302 11.25 14.57 6.57
N PRO A 303 10.22 14.85 7.42
CA PRO A 303 10.15 14.30 8.78
C PRO A 303 10.11 12.78 8.81
N GLN A 304 9.69 12.14 7.73
CA GLN A 304 9.66 10.67 7.60
C GLN A 304 11.04 10.04 7.75
N VAL A 305 12.13 10.72 7.43
CA VAL A 305 13.51 10.21 7.64
C VAL A 305 13.75 10.03 9.14
N TYR A 306 13.44 11.04 9.95
CA TYR A 306 13.52 10.98 11.41
C TYR A 306 12.63 9.88 11.99
N LEU A 307 11.37 9.82 11.55
CA LEU A 307 10.40 8.85 12.06
C LEU A 307 10.86 7.41 11.84
N GLN A 308 11.39 7.09 10.67
CA GLN A 308 11.91 5.76 10.37
C GLN A 308 13.06 5.38 11.31
N MET A 309 14.00 6.29 11.55
CA MET A 309 15.12 6.05 12.46
C MET A 309 14.63 5.80 13.89
N GLU A 310 13.70 6.62 14.39
CA GLU A 310 13.15 6.47 15.72
C GLU A 310 12.31 5.19 15.88
N ILE A 311 11.58 4.79 14.86
CA ILE A 311 10.85 3.52 14.83
C ILE A 311 11.82 2.34 14.85
N LEU A 312 12.87 2.35 14.02
CA LEU A 312 13.85 1.27 13.95
C LEU A 312 14.72 1.11 15.21
N LYS A 313 14.90 2.17 16.00
CA LYS A 313 15.52 2.06 17.33
C LYS A 313 14.68 1.25 18.32
N ARG A 314 13.34 1.29 18.18
CA ARG A 314 12.38 0.64 19.09
C ARG A 314 11.94 -0.72 18.59
N LYS A 315 11.74 -0.84 17.29
CA LYS A 315 11.30 -2.04 16.59
C LYS A 315 12.23 -2.26 15.38
N PRO A 316 13.39 -2.89 15.60
CA PRO A 316 14.52 -2.84 14.67
C PRO A 316 14.37 -3.70 13.42
N ARG A 317 13.41 -4.61 13.36
CA ARG A 317 13.19 -5.43 12.15
C ARG A 317 12.50 -4.60 11.06
N TYR A 318 12.99 -4.76 9.84
CA TYR A 318 12.39 -4.15 8.67
C TYR A 318 12.35 -5.14 7.50
N ALA A 319 11.53 -4.82 6.51
CA ALA A 319 11.49 -5.53 5.24
C ALA A 319 11.51 -4.55 4.05
N ILE A 320 12.01 -5.05 2.93
CA ILE A 320 11.93 -4.38 1.63
C ILE A 320 11.09 -5.27 0.72
N LEU A 321 9.88 -4.82 0.40
CA LEU A 321 9.02 -5.46 -0.59
C LEU A 321 9.39 -4.94 -1.98
N ARG A 322 9.67 -5.86 -2.88
CA ARG A 322 10.16 -5.56 -4.22
C ARG A 322 9.04 -5.60 -5.24
N GLY A 323 8.94 -4.57 -6.06
CA GLY A 323 7.94 -4.48 -7.12
C GLY A 323 7.67 -3.05 -7.58
N ALA A 324 6.77 -2.90 -8.54
CA ALA A 324 6.26 -1.61 -9.00
C ALA A 324 4.96 -1.29 -8.26
N PHE A 325 5.07 -0.78 -7.04
CA PHE A 325 3.92 -0.54 -6.17
C PHE A 325 3.06 0.65 -6.62
N LEU A 326 3.67 1.61 -7.33
CA LEU A 326 2.97 2.78 -7.82
C LEU A 326 2.84 2.73 -9.35
N ALA A 327 1.65 2.99 -9.84
CA ALA A 327 1.44 3.23 -11.25
C ALA A 327 2.00 4.62 -11.60
N SER A 328 2.65 4.75 -12.78
CA SER A 328 3.13 6.04 -13.25
C SER A 328 1.96 7.01 -13.39
N GLY A 329 1.79 7.88 -12.41
CA GLY A 329 0.85 8.98 -12.43
C GLY A 329 1.62 10.24 -12.84
N GLY A 330 1.39 10.74 -14.03
CA GLY A 330 1.86 12.08 -14.39
C GLY A 330 1.09 13.11 -13.56
N GLY A 331 1.53 13.40 -12.35
CA GLY A 331 1.05 14.57 -11.63
C GLY A 331 1.76 15.80 -12.15
N ASP A 332 1.01 16.85 -12.49
CA ASP A 332 1.56 18.19 -12.48
C ASP A 332 1.98 18.44 -11.01
N HIS A 333 3.25 18.27 -10.69
CA HIS A 333 3.77 18.50 -9.36
C HIS A 333 3.80 19.99 -9.05
N PRO A 334 2.96 20.52 -8.20
CA PRO A 334 3.21 21.80 -7.58
C PRO A 334 4.08 21.62 -6.33
N ALA A 335 5.21 20.92 -6.45
CA ALA A 335 6.25 21.11 -5.45
C ALA A 335 6.76 22.52 -5.70
N SER A 336 6.45 23.44 -4.81
CA SER A 336 6.85 24.82 -4.94
C SER A 336 7.27 25.38 -3.60
N GLY A 337 8.21 26.32 -3.63
CA GLY A 337 8.49 27.17 -2.51
C GLY A 337 9.51 26.64 -1.51
N PHE A 338 10.31 25.60 -1.83
CA PHE A 338 11.44 25.19 -1.00
C PHE A 338 12.74 25.04 -1.80
N ASN A 339 13.86 25.08 -1.10
CA ASN A 339 15.17 24.86 -1.68
C ASN A 339 15.47 23.34 -1.73
N PHE A 340 15.65 22.80 -2.95
CA PHE A 340 15.86 21.38 -3.15
C PHE A 340 17.10 20.84 -2.43
N MET A 341 18.22 21.60 -2.52
CA MET A 341 19.49 21.19 -1.88
C MET A 341 19.41 21.26 -0.36
N GLU A 342 18.72 22.27 0.17
CA GLU A 342 18.50 22.37 1.61
C GLU A 342 17.69 21.18 2.14
N VAL A 343 16.61 20.82 1.45
CA VAL A 343 15.72 19.72 1.88
C VAL A 343 16.43 18.37 1.73
N PHE A 344 16.90 18.04 0.54
CA PHE A 344 17.36 16.68 0.24
C PHE A 344 18.84 16.42 0.51
N VAL A 345 19.66 17.43 0.75
CA VAL A 345 21.06 17.25 1.15
C VAL A 345 21.27 17.68 2.59
N LYS A 346 21.08 18.96 2.88
CA LYS A 346 21.34 19.50 4.22
C LYS A 346 20.47 18.85 5.27
N ASN A 347 19.16 18.98 5.16
CA ASN A 347 18.22 18.48 6.18
C ASN A 347 18.28 16.95 6.31
N TYR A 348 18.51 16.23 5.22
CA TYR A 348 18.68 14.79 5.24
C TYR A 348 19.85 14.37 6.14
N PHE A 349 21.05 14.89 5.92
CA PHE A 349 22.22 14.53 6.72
C PHE A 349 22.15 15.11 8.14
N ASP A 350 21.61 16.30 8.33
CA ASP A 350 21.39 16.88 9.65
C ASP A 350 20.46 16.01 10.52
N ILE A 351 19.37 15.50 9.92
CA ILE A 351 18.47 14.56 10.61
C ILE A 351 19.24 13.29 10.99
N LEU A 352 19.97 12.68 10.06
CA LEU A 352 20.71 11.45 10.34
C LEU A 352 21.77 11.66 11.42
N ALA A 353 22.57 12.72 11.32
CA ALA A 353 23.63 13.04 12.29
C ALA A 353 23.07 13.31 13.70
N ALA A 354 21.91 13.94 13.79
CA ALA A 354 21.27 14.23 15.07
C ALA A 354 20.49 13.05 15.66
N THR A 355 20.17 12.05 14.84
CA THR A 355 19.27 10.96 15.25
C THR A 355 20.01 9.65 15.47
N VAL A 356 20.98 9.29 14.63
CA VAL A 356 21.66 7.99 14.66
C VAL A 356 23.18 8.11 14.56
N GLU A 357 23.88 7.14 15.15
CA GLU A 357 25.31 6.99 14.94
C GLU A 357 25.55 5.99 13.80
N LEU A 358 26.19 6.43 12.73
CA LEU A 358 26.45 5.60 11.56
C LEU A 358 27.95 5.28 11.44
N PRO A 359 28.29 4.02 11.10
CA PRO A 359 29.64 3.70 10.63
C PRO A 359 30.03 4.56 9.44
N PRO A 360 31.29 5.05 9.36
CA PRO A 360 31.75 5.92 8.27
C PRO A 360 31.53 5.35 6.87
N GLU A 361 31.68 4.04 6.72
CA GLU A 361 31.47 3.34 5.45
C GLU A 361 30.00 3.34 5.01
N ILE A 362 29.04 3.28 5.94
CA ILE A 362 27.61 3.36 5.63
C ILE A 362 27.25 4.79 5.25
N LEU A 363 27.76 5.78 5.99
CA LEU A 363 27.54 7.18 5.66
C LEU A 363 28.12 7.54 4.28
N ALA A 364 29.31 7.04 3.94
CA ALA A 364 29.92 7.26 2.64
C ALA A 364 29.14 6.61 1.51
N SER A 365 28.60 5.40 1.73
CA SER A 365 27.72 4.71 0.77
C SER A 365 26.43 5.47 0.56
N ASP A 366 25.80 5.95 1.64
CA ASP A 366 24.55 6.69 1.59
C ASP A 366 24.71 8.06 0.92
N LYS A 367 25.81 8.79 1.20
CA LYS A 367 26.16 10.02 0.48
C LYS A 367 26.27 9.79 -1.03
N LYS A 368 26.92 8.71 -1.43
CA LYS A 368 27.07 8.38 -2.84
C LYS A 368 25.70 8.04 -3.47
N CYS A 369 24.89 7.24 -2.80
CA CYS A 369 23.53 6.92 -3.22
C CYS A 369 22.69 8.19 -3.38
N LEU A 370 22.67 9.07 -2.39
CA LEU A 370 21.88 10.30 -2.43
C LEU A 370 22.25 11.19 -3.63
N ILE A 371 23.53 11.42 -3.86
CA ILE A 371 23.95 12.33 -4.94
C ILE A 371 23.72 11.72 -6.34
N GLU A 372 24.00 10.43 -6.52
CA GLU A 372 23.94 9.76 -7.82
C GLU A 372 22.53 9.30 -8.20
N GLU A 373 21.72 8.85 -7.23
CA GLU A 373 20.42 8.26 -7.52
C GLU A 373 19.25 9.26 -7.31
N LEU A 374 19.46 10.34 -6.55
CA LEU A 374 18.40 11.30 -6.27
C LEU A 374 18.80 12.72 -6.74
N VAL A 375 19.86 13.32 -6.19
CA VAL A 375 20.10 14.75 -6.37
C VAL A 375 20.38 15.10 -7.83
N ILE A 376 21.37 14.49 -8.47
CA ILE A 376 21.71 14.81 -9.87
C ILE A 376 20.54 14.52 -10.81
N PRO A 377 19.88 13.33 -10.79
CA PRO A 377 18.75 13.07 -11.67
C PRO A 377 17.57 14.03 -11.47
N TRP A 378 17.28 14.41 -10.22
CA TRP A 378 16.20 15.34 -9.93
C TRP A 378 16.53 16.78 -10.32
N CYS A 379 17.78 17.25 -10.14
CA CYS A 379 18.21 18.56 -10.66
C CYS A 379 18.02 18.66 -12.16
N GLU A 380 18.42 17.61 -12.91
CA GLU A 380 18.16 17.55 -14.35
C GLU A 380 16.67 17.58 -14.70
N HIS A 381 15.86 16.82 -13.95
CA HIS A 381 14.42 16.77 -14.18
C HIS A 381 13.76 18.12 -13.91
N ILE A 382 14.03 18.73 -12.76
CA ILE A 382 13.49 20.03 -12.33
C ILE A 382 13.82 21.12 -13.35
N THR A 383 15.09 21.18 -13.78
CA THR A 383 15.54 22.16 -14.75
C THR A 383 14.86 21.97 -16.13
N LYS A 384 14.70 20.73 -16.59
CA LYS A 384 14.05 20.41 -17.87
C LYS A 384 12.55 20.66 -17.86
N THR A 385 11.89 20.46 -16.72
CA THR A 385 10.42 20.58 -16.58
C THR A 385 9.96 21.90 -15.98
N HIS A 386 10.91 22.78 -15.62
CA HIS A 386 10.64 24.10 -15.01
C HIS A 386 9.78 24.02 -13.73
N ILE A 387 10.00 23.00 -12.92
CA ILE A 387 9.37 22.90 -11.59
C ILE A 387 9.87 24.06 -10.71
N ASP A 388 8.98 24.74 -10.00
CA ASP A 388 9.27 25.90 -9.16
C ASP A 388 9.95 25.52 -7.84
N LEU A 389 11.22 25.09 -7.92
CA LEU A 389 12.10 24.80 -6.79
C LEU A 389 13.38 25.63 -6.88
N SER A 390 13.84 26.15 -5.73
CA SER A 390 15.10 26.88 -5.65
C SER A 390 16.29 25.95 -5.50
N PHE A 391 17.44 26.41 -6.03
CA PHE A 391 18.76 25.81 -5.83
C PHE A 391 19.74 26.80 -5.18
N ASP A 392 19.23 27.78 -4.45
CA ASP A 392 20.08 28.78 -3.81
C ASP A 392 21.14 28.14 -2.92
N ASP A 393 22.35 28.67 -2.97
CA ASP A 393 23.53 28.20 -2.21
C ASP A 393 23.89 26.69 -2.44
N TRP A 394 23.49 26.10 -3.57
CA TRP A 394 23.74 24.68 -3.87
C TRP A 394 25.24 24.31 -3.77
N ASP A 395 26.12 25.19 -4.21
CA ASP A 395 27.57 25.01 -4.19
C ASP A 395 28.15 25.02 -2.76
N LYS A 396 27.62 25.88 -1.88
CA LYS A 396 28.01 25.92 -0.47
C LYS A 396 27.51 24.66 0.28
N ILE A 397 26.28 24.23 0.01
CA ILE A 397 25.71 23.01 0.59
C ILE A 397 26.54 21.79 0.14
N LEU A 398 26.87 21.69 -1.15
CA LEU A 398 27.74 20.61 -1.63
C LEU A 398 29.12 20.65 -0.99
N ALA A 399 29.73 21.84 -0.85
CA ALA A 399 31.03 21.95 -0.21
C ALA A 399 31.01 21.51 1.25
N GLU A 400 29.95 21.84 2.00
CA GLU A 400 29.79 21.48 3.40
C GLU A 400 29.66 19.94 3.59
N TYR A 401 28.79 19.29 2.81
CA TYR A 401 28.46 17.87 3.01
C TYR A 401 29.34 16.91 2.20
N TYR A 402 29.89 17.34 1.07
CA TYR A 402 30.65 16.51 0.12
C TYR A 402 32.10 16.96 -0.11
N GLY A 403 32.50 18.11 0.44
CA GLY A 403 33.84 18.68 0.15
C GLY A 403 35.02 17.79 0.51
N GLN A 404 34.83 16.75 1.33
CA GLN A 404 35.89 15.77 1.66
C GLN A 404 35.76 14.47 0.86
N GLU A 405 34.73 14.34 0.03
CA GLU A 405 34.50 13.12 -0.74
C GLU A 405 35.42 13.08 -1.99
N PRO A 406 36.00 11.92 -2.34
CA PRO A 406 36.95 11.83 -3.44
C PRO A 406 36.36 12.13 -4.82
N TYR A 407 35.05 12.19 -4.94
CA TYR A 407 34.32 12.49 -6.17
C TYR A 407 33.70 13.91 -6.19
N TYR A 408 34.06 14.77 -5.23
CA TYR A 408 33.52 16.12 -5.09
C TYR A 408 33.61 16.96 -6.35
N ASP A 409 34.84 17.05 -6.94
CA ASP A 409 35.06 17.85 -8.15
C ASP A 409 34.20 17.40 -9.34
N ARG A 410 33.95 16.07 -9.44
CA ARG A 410 33.08 15.51 -10.47
C ARG A 410 31.65 16.02 -10.30
N ILE A 411 31.07 15.87 -9.09
CA ILE A 411 29.68 16.31 -8.86
C ILE A 411 29.54 17.83 -9.01
N VAL A 412 30.47 18.63 -8.57
CA VAL A 412 30.45 20.09 -8.79
C VAL A 412 30.42 20.42 -10.29
N SER A 413 31.23 19.72 -11.10
CA SER A 413 31.22 19.90 -12.55
C SER A 413 29.91 19.53 -13.20
N GLU A 414 29.29 18.40 -12.79
CA GLU A 414 27.98 17.92 -13.27
C GLU A 414 26.87 18.90 -12.88
N MET A 415 26.83 19.31 -11.63
CA MET A 415 25.82 20.26 -11.11
C MET A 415 25.91 21.63 -11.80
N LYS A 416 27.10 22.15 -12.04
CA LYS A 416 27.29 23.38 -12.82
C LYS A 416 26.75 23.26 -14.23
N ALA A 417 26.98 22.14 -14.90
CA ALA A 417 26.47 21.91 -16.24
C ALA A 417 24.94 21.85 -16.30
N ILE A 418 24.30 21.43 -15.22
CA ILE A 418 22.83 21.34 -15.10
C ILE A 418 22.22 22.70 -14.73
N LEU A 419 22.75 23.35 -13.68
CA LEU A 419 22.12 24.52 -13.06
C LEU A 419 22.59 25.85 -13.65
N ASP A 420 23.86 25.92 -14.15
CA ASP A 420 24.48 27.11 -14.74
C ASP A 420 25.02 26.81 -16.15
N PRO A 421 24.18 26.37 -17.10
CA PRO A 421 24.66 25.99 -18.43
C PRO A 421 25.35 27.19 -19.13
N PRO A 422 26.45 26.99 -19.81
CA PRO A 422 27.16 28.07 -20.51
C PRO A 422 26.27 28.67 -21.61
N GLY A 423 25.83 29.91 -21.40
CA GLY A 423 24.99 30.68 -22.35
C GLY A 423 23.52 30.86 -21.95
N SER A 424 23.15 30.60 -20.72
CA SER A 424 21.84 30.98 -20.16
C SER A 424 21.75 32.41 -19.72
#